data_b5d856314f92b536b7b05cde7f12bb19
#
_entry.id   b5d856314f92b536b7b05cde7f12bb19
#
_cell.length_a   1.000
_cell.length_b   1.000
_cell.length_c   1.000
_cell.angle_alpha   90.00
_cell.angle_beta   90.00
_cell.angle_gamma   90.00
#
_symmetry.space_group_name_H-M   'P 1'
#
loop_
_entity.id
_entity.type
_entity.pdbx_description
1 polymer ?
#
loop_
_entity_poly.entity_id
_entity_poly.type
_entity_poly.pdbx_seq_one_letter_code
_entity_poly.pdbx_strand_id
1 'polypeptide(L)'
;MDGPGNNHLKIVRLNTQQSIKSLPNELITEILSRLPAKSIAICRRVCKEWESLLRTPAFTDCFLAISSAQPRILLTFKCSGKWHYCSTPQPQIIDEELSVVEADYHMRLNGGSGPESCLSVQGFTCLIDGPFLMGKWERVPVICNPCTGQRLTLPKVKANNSDLRTFFGYDPINKQFKVLCMTVTNYRKQVNSKEHQVLTIGKGRLSWRKIKCLFAHYPERERDGICINGNLYYVARSDKTCLIVSFDVRSEEFGLINMPEGSELTNISALVNFKGSYVLWPTVVAMVSYGF
;
A
#
# COMPACT_ATOMS: atom_id res chain seq x y z
N MET A 1 17.21 67.31 -35.85
CA MET A 1 16.58 66.91 -34.55
C MET A 1 16.00 65.55 -34.73
N ASP A 2 16.81 64.53 -34.43
CA ASP A 2 16.51 63.13 -34.64
C ASP A 2 15.72 62.57 -33.44
N GLY A 3 14.58 61.97 -33.74
CA GLY A 3 13.75 61.30 -32.75
C GLY A 3 14.26 59.89 -32.42
N PRO A 4 14.07 59.37 -31.17
CA PRO A 4 14.64 58.13 -30.74
C PRO A 4 13.93 56.92 -31.32
N GLY A 5 14.74 56.00 -31.84
CA GLY A 5 14.35 54.75 -32.45
C GLY A 5 13.68 53.79 -31.44
N ASN A 6 12.56 53.26 -31.85
CA ASN A 6 11.74 52.30 -31.14
C ASN A 6 12.35 50.90 -31.29
N ASN A 7 13.15 50.45 -30.30
CA ASN A 7 13.66 49.09 -30.22
C ASN A 7 12.53 48.15 -29.81
N HIS A 8 11.86 47.54 -30.77
CA HIS A 8 10.98 46.42 -30.57
C HIS A 8 11.80 45.18 -30.20
N LEU A 9 11.87 44.84 -28.90
CA LEU A 9 12.30 43.54 -28.40
C LEU A 9 11.31 42.50 -28.98
N LYS A 10 11.72 41.79 -30.03
CA LYS A 10 11.07 40.55 -30.47
C LYS A 10 11.27 39.49 -29.39
N ILE A 11 10.23 39.25 -28.57
CA ILE A 11 10.14 38.09 -27.71
C ILE A 11 10.03 36.86 -28.63
N VAL A 12 11.12 36.18 -28.85
CA VAL A 12 11.13 34.85 -29.48
C VAL A 12 10.46 33.91 -28.49
N ARG A 13 9.18 33.66 -28.66
CA ARG A 13 8.48 32.54 -28.01
C ARG A 13 9.10 31.27 -28.60
N LEU A 14 10.06 30.71 -27.91
CA LEU A 14 10.53 29.37 -28.16
C LEU A 14 9.33 28.44 -28.05
N ASN A 15 8.97 27.82 -29.14
CA ASN A 15 7.84 26.89 -29.24
C ASN A 15 8.29 25.56 -28.58
N THR A 16 8.29 25.54 -27.25
CA THR A 16 8.74 24.41 -26.41
C THR A 16 7.98 23.12 -26.74
N GLN A 17 6.78 23.24 -27.32
CA GLN A 17 5.98 22.08 -27.72
C GLN A 17 6.57 21.32 -28.93
N GLN A 18 7.28 22.00 -29.84
CA GLN A 18 7.90 21.32 -31.00
C GLN A 18 9.18 20.57 -30.60
N SER A 19 9.92 21.06 -29.61
CA SER A 19 11.20 20.45 -29.19
C SER A 19 11.04 19.09 -28.51
N ILE A 20 9.94 18.88 -27.75
CA ILE A 20 9.69 17.62 -27.02
C ILE A 20 9.13 16.54 -27.97
N LYS A 21 8.39 16.92 -29.01
CA LYS A 21 7.87 15.97 -30.03
C LYS A 21 8.97 15.34 -30.91
N SER A 22 10.20 15.83 -30.83
CA SER A 22 11.33 15.31 -31.59
C SER A 22 12.17 14.27 -30.85
N LEU A 23 11.89 14.04 -29.56
CA LEU A 23 12.64 13.03 -28.80
C LEU A 23 12.07 11.64 -29.04
N PRO A 24 12.93 10.62 -29.27
CA PRO A 24 12.51 9.22 -29.31
C PRO A 24 11.80 8.79 -28.01
N ASN A 25 10.82 7.89 -28.11
CA ASN A 25 10.05 7.40 -26.97
C ASN A 25 10.94 6.71 -25.92
N GLU A 26 12.05 6.14 -26.35
CA GLU A 26 13.04 5.50 -25.48
C GLU A 26 13.68 6.51 -24.53
N LEU A 27 14.09 7.67 -25.06
CA LEU A 27 14.66 8.74 -24.24
C LEU A 27 13.61 9.38 -23.31
N ILE A 28 12.39 9.56 -23.80
CA ILE A 28 11.27 10.05 -22.96
C ILE A 28 11.02 9.05 -21.82
N THR A 29 11.02 7.76 -22.12
CA THR A 29 10.85 6.69 -21.10
C THR A 29 11.97 6.75 -20.07
N GLU A 30 13.22 6.87 -20.50
CA GLU A 30 14.37 6.93 -19.60
C GLU A 30 14.33 8.16 -18.69
N ILE A 31 14.01 9.33 -19.23
CA ILE A 31 13.90 10.57 -18.46
C ILE A 31 12.75 10.48 -17.47
N LEU A 32 11.55 10.10 -17.92
CA LEU A 32 10.35 10.11 -17.08
C LEU A 32 10.38 9.00 -16.04
N SER A 33 11.01 7.85 -16.31
CA SER A 33 11.11 6.76 -15.31
C SER A 33 11.94 7.11 -14.07
N ARG A 34 12.74 8.18 -14.14
CA ARG A 34 13.54 8.71 -13.01
C ARG A 34 12.79 9.73 -12.17
N LEU A 35 11.61 10.16 -12.61
CA LEU A 35 10.82 11.13 -11.86
C LEU A 35 10.04 10.47 -10.72
N PRO A 36 9.75 11.21 -9.63
CA PRO A 36 8.85 10.73 -8.59
C PRO A 36 7.47 10.36 -9.14
N ALA A 37 6.82 9.35 -8.56
CA ALA A 37 5.50 8.86 -8.99
C ALA A 37 4.43 9.97 -9.07
N LYS A 38 4.49 10.97 -8.19
CA LYS A 38 3.62 12.14 -8.22
C LYS A 38 3.81 12.97 -9.49
N SER A 39 5.06 13.16 -9.93
CA SER A 39 5.40 13.87 -11.17
C SER A 39 4.92 13.10 -12.39
N ILE A 40 5.07 11.75 -12.40
CA ILE A 40 4.53 10.89 -13.45
C ILE A 40 3.01 11.05 -13.59
N ALA A 41 2.29 11.11 -12.45
CA ALA A 41 0.85 11.32 -12.47
C ALA A 41 0.45 12.67 -13.10
N ILE A 42 1.29 13.70 -12.96
CA ILE A 42 1.11 15.00 -13.62
C ILE A 42 1.46 14.89 -15.12
N CYS A 43 2.58 14.25 -15.45
CA CYS A 43 3.03 14.06 -16.84
C CYS A 43 1.99 13.35 -17.70
N ARG A 44 1.21 12.42 -17.15
CA ARG A 44 0.09 11.76 -17.85
C ARG A 44 -1.00 12.73 -18.36
N ARG A 45 -1.07 13.94 -17.83
CA ARG A 45 -2.05 14.97 -18.21
C ARG A 45 -1.52 15.98 -19.23
N VAL A 46 -0.24 15.89 -19.59
CA VAL A 46 0.43 16.85 -20.47
C VAL A 46 -0.06 16.68 -21.92
N CYS A 47 -0.04 15.44 -22.42
CA CYS A 47 -0.55 15.13 -23.77
C CYS A 47 -0.95 13.65 -23.87
N LYS A 48 -1.70 13.30 -24.93
CA LYS A 48 -2.19 11.94 -25.16
C LYS A 48 -1.06 10.92 -25.42
N GLU A 49 -0.01 11.36 -26.09
CA GLU A 49 1.18 10.54 -26.37
C GLU A 49 1.86 10.12 -25.06
N TRP A 50 2.07 11.05 -24.14
CA TRP A 50 2.63 10.74 -22.83
C TRP A 50 1.69 9.91 -21.98
N GLU A 51 0.38 10.18 -22.03
CA GLU A 51 -0.59 9.34 -21.34
C GLU A 51 -0.51 7.88 -21.82
N SER A 52 -0.43 7.67 -23.14
CA SER A 52 -0.30 6.34 -23.72
C SER A 52 1.02 5.67 -23.32
N LEU A 53 2.15 6.37 -23.49
CA LEU A 53 3.49 5.86 -23.17
C LEU A 53 3.61 5.45 -21.69
N LEU A 54 3.17 6.33 -20.76
CA LEU A 54 3.25 6.13 -19.32
C LEU A 54 2.28 5.06 -18.78
N ARG A 55 1.41 4.51 -19.63
CA ARG A 55 0.53 3.37 -19.32
C ARG A 55 1.05 2.04 -19.88
N THR A 56 2.13 2.05 -20.63
CA THR A 56 2.69 0.83 -21.19
C THR A 56 3.31 -0.05 -20.10
N PRO A 57 3.24 -1.38 -20.25
CA PRO A 57 3.94 -2.30 -19.35
C PRO A 57 5.45 -2.03 -19.32
N ALA A 58 6.04 -1.73 -20.49
CA ALA A 58 7.48 -1.45 -20.60
C ALA A 58 7.91 -0.24 -19.76
N PHE A 59 7.13 0.86 -19.77
CA PHE A 59 7.39 1.99 -18.90
C PHE A 59 7.24 1.60 -17.42
N THR A 60 6.19 0.87 -17.09
CA THR A 60 5.92 0.45 -15.70
C THR A 60 7.05 -0.43 -15.16
N ASP A 61 7.52 -1.38 -15.96
CA ASP A 61 8.62 -2.28 -15.57
C ASP A 61 9.94 -1.49 -15.37
N CYS A 62 10.25 -0.55 -16.27
CA CYS A 62 11.41 0.34 -16.13
C CYS A 62 11.33 1.22 -14.88
N PHE A 63 10.18 1.86 -14.65
CA PHE A 63 9.95 2.70 -13.49
C PHE A 63 10.08 1.92 -12.17
N LEU A 64 9.50 0.71 -12.11
CA LEU A 64 9.58 -0.14 -10.92
C LEU A 64 11.00 -0.63 -10.67
N ALA A 65 11.77 -0.96 -11.70
CA ALA A 65 13.17 -1.37 -11.57
C ALA A 65 14.01 -0.24 -10.94
N ILE A 66 13.86 1.00 -11.44
CA ILE A 66 14.58 2.17 -10.90
C ILE A 66 14.13 2.48 -9.47
N SER A 67 12.82 2.47 -9.21
CA SER A 67 12.28 2.74 -7.88
C SER A 67 12.70 1.70 -6.84
N SER A 68 12.81 0.43 -7.24
CA SER A 68 13.25 -0.66 -6.35
C SER A 68 14.71 -0.55 -5.95
N ALA A 69 15.55 0.09 -6.80
CA ALA A 69 16.94 0.35 -6.49
C ALA A 69 17.12 1.45 -5.42
N GLN A 70 16.08 2.24 -5.16
CA GLN A 70 16.09 3.32 -4.16
C GLN A 70 14.93 3.13 -3.18
N PRO A 71 15.01 2.16 -2.28
CA PRO A 71 13.94 1.84 -1.36
C PRO A 71 13.66 3.01 -0.41
N ARG A 72 12.37 3.23 -0.13
CA ARG A 72 11.89 4.27 0.78
C ARG A 72 11.05 3.65 1.88
N ILE A 73 11.15 4.21 3.06
CA ILE A 73 10.30 3.84 4.20
C ILE A 73 9.01 4.65 4.12
N LEU A 74 7.87 3.99 4.06
CA LEU A 74 6.56 4.61 4.18
C LEU A 74 6.21 4.75 5.66
N LEU A 75 6.02 5.98 6.10
CA LEU A 75 5.59 6.32 7.45
C LEU A 75 4.10 6.65 7.44
N THR A 76 3.36 6.00 8.31
CA THR A 76 1.92 6.21 8.45
C THR A 76 1.61 6.49 9.92
N PHE A 77 0.99 7.64 10.20
CA PHE A 77 0.64 8.02 11.56
C PHE A 77 -0.69 8.77 11.61
N LYS A 78 -1.33 8.76 12.77
CA LYS A 78 -2.59 9.45 13.01
C LYS A 78 -2.35 10.74 13.78
N CYS A 79 -2.78 11.87 13.21
CA CYS A 79 -2.72 13.18 13.86
C CYS A 79 -4.05 13.92 13.66
N SER A 80 -4.60 14.50 14.74
CA SER A 80 -5.88 15.23 14.70
C SER A 80 -7.02 14.45 14.03
N GLY A 81 -7.12 13.15 14.30
CA GLY A 81 -8.14 12.26 13.73
C GLY A 81 -7.96 11.92 12.26
N LYS A 82 -6.84 12.30 11.64
CA LYS A 82 -6.54 12.03 10.23
C LYS A 82 -5.30 11.17 10.10
N TRP A 83 -5.29 10.30 9.11
CA TRP A 83 -4.10 9.52 8.74
C TRP A 83 -3.22 10.31 7.80
N HIS A 84 -1.95 10.37 8.11
CA HIS A 84 -0.91 11.04 7.34
C HIS A 84 0.04 10.00 6.77
N TYR A 85 0.43 10.21 5.52
CA TYR A 85 1.36 9.36 4.79
C TYR A 85 2.56 10.20 4.37
N CYS A 86 3.72 9.78 4.81
CA CYS A 86 5.01 10.39 4.45
C CYS A 86 5.96 9.29 3.99
N SER A 87 6.98 9.61 3.25
CA SER A 87 8.08 8.67 3.00
C SER A 87 9.43 9.33 3.14
N THR A 88 10.40 8.54 3.55
CA THR A 88 11.80 8.96 3.64
C THR A 88 12.68 7.94 2.94
N PRO A 89 13.81 8.35 2.34
CA PRO A 89 14.81 7.40 1.87
C PRO A 89 15.20 6.44 3.00
N GLN A 90 15.43 5.18 2.68
CA GLN A 90 15.95 4.24 3.66
C GLN A 90 17.40 4.61 3.98
N PRO A 91 17.75 4.92 5.24
CA PRO A 91 19.13 5.22 5.60
C PRO A 91 20.02 4.00 5.35
N GLN A 92 21.16 4.22 4.72
CA GLN A 92 22.11 3.14 4.44
C GLN A 92 23.05 2.90 5.63
N ILE A 93 23.21 3.87 6.49
CA ILE A 93 24.02 3.80 7.72
C ILE A 93 23.15 4.37 8.84
N ILE A 94 23.03 3.64 9.93
CA ILE A 94 22.43 4.14 11.17
C ILE A 94 23.59 4.73 11.97
N ASP A 95 23.85 6.02 11.80
CA ASP A 95 24.68 6.75 12.74
C ASP A 95 23.90 6.90 14.05
N GLU A 96 24.55 6.65 15.17
CA GLU A 96 23.95 6.72 16.51
C GLU A 96 23.52 8.14 16.92
N GLU A 97 23.93 9.16 16.19
CA GLU A 97 23.43 10.51 16.38
C GLU A 97 22.03 10.66 15.75
N LEU A 98 21.09 11.14 16.54
CA LEU A 98 19.71 11.49 16.16
C LEU A 98 19.71 12.51 15.01
N SER A 99 19.91 12.05 13.78
CA SER A 99 19.76 12.91 12.62
C SER A 99 18.28 13.12 12.33
N VAL A 100 17.86 14.36 12.20
CA VAL A 100 16.51 14.70 11.72
C VAL A 100 16.40 14.22 10.28
N VAL A 101 15.59 13.22 10.04
CA VAL A 101 15.35 12.70 8.69
C VAL A 101 14.20 13.46 8.07
N GLU A 102 14.46 14.13 6.95
CA GLU A 102 13.43 14.82 6.18
C GLU A 102 12.51 13.79 5.51
N ALA A 103 11.20 13.92 5.71
CA ALA A 103 10.20 13.05 5.13
C ALA A 103 9.32 13.81 4.14
N ASP A 104 9.18 13.25 2.94
CA ASP A 104 8.28 13.76 1.92
C ASP A 104 6.82 13.48 2.30
N TYR A 105 6.03 14.53 2.45
CA TYR A 105 4.61 14.41 2.69
C TYR A 105 3.85 14.05 1.40
N HIS A 106 2.99 13.05 1.46
CA HIS A 106 2.25 12.57 0.31
C HIS A 106 0.77 12.94 0.36
N MET A 107 0.05 12.42 1.37
CA MET A 107 -1.39 12.58 1.44
C MET A 107 -1.91 12.44 2.87
N ARG A 108 -3.15 12.87 3.05
CA ARG A 108 -3.94 12.60 4.26
C ARG A 108 -5.26 11.94 3.91
N LEU A 109 -5.73 11.06 4.79
CA LEU A 109 -7.06 10.47 4.73
C LEU A 109 -7.86 10.91 5.96
N ASN A 110 -9.13 11.24 5.75
CA ASN A 110 -10.00 11.51 6.87
C ASN A 110 -10.14 10.21 7.67
N GLY A 111 -9.73 10.24 8.94
CA GLY A 111 -9.86 9.09 9.80
C GLY A 111 -11.31 8.88 10.17
N GLY A 112 -11.94 7.88 9.61
CA GLY A 112 -12.96 7.14 10.31
C GLY A 112 -12.36 6.41 11.53
N SER A 113 -13.04 5.45 12.10
CA SER A 113 -12.39 4.48 13.00
C SER A 113 -11.18 3.92 12.23
N GLY A 114 -9.99 4.37 12.61
CA GLY A 114 -8.78 4.28 11.80
C GLY A 114 -8.49 2.92 11.23
N PRO A 115 -7.58 2.80 10.27
CA PRO A 115 -7.15 1.52 9.77
C PRO A 115 -6.73 0.69 10.98
N GLU A 116 -7.50 -0.33 11.27
CA GLU A 116 -7.11 -1.35 12.24
C GLU A 116 -5.87 -2.09 11.71
N SER A 117 -5.60 -1.92 10.40
CA SER A 117 -4.38 -2.37 9.73
C SER A 117 -4.14 -1.58 8.44
N CYS A 118 -2.89 -1.24 8.17
CA CYS A 118 -2.45 -0.60 6.93
C CYS A 118 -1.35 -1.44 6.29
N LEU A 119 -1.75 -2.37 5.41
CA LEU A 119 -0.81 -3.21 4.69
C LEU A 119 -0.28 -2.48 3.47
N SER A 120 1.03 -2.37 3.38
CA SER A 120 1.70 -1.82 2.21
C SER A 120 2.35 -2.92 1.39
N VAL A 121 2.00 -2.98 0.10
CA VAL A 121 2.55 -3.93 -0.86
C VAL A 121 2.82 -3.20 -2.17
N GLN A 122 4.07 -3.24 -2.65
CA GLN A 122 4.48 -2.60 -3.90
C GLN A 122 4.09 -1.11 -4.00
N GLY A 123 4.22 -0.38 -2.88
CA GLY A 123 3.89 1.05 -2.83
C GLY A 123 2.39 1.39 -2.78
N PHE A 124 1.52 0.38 -2.77
CA PHE A 124 0.09 0.55 -2.51
C PHE A 124 -0.24 0.19 -1.07
N THR A 125 -1.24 0.83 -0.51
CA THR A 125 -1.77 0.52 0.82
C THR A 125 -3.22 0.09 0.72
N CYS A 126 -3.60 -0.91 1.51
CA CYS A 126 -4.99 -1.34 1.67
C CYS A 126 -5.44 -1.02 3.09
N LEU A 127 -6.56 -0.35 3.21
CA LEU A 127 -7.15 0.04 4.48
C LEU A 127 -8.67 -0.17 4.42
N ILE A 128 -9.31 -0.21 5.59
CA ILE A 128 -10.76 -0.19 5.68
C ILE A 128 -11.20 1.24 5.94
N ASP A 129 -11.99 1.80 5.03
CA ASP A 129 -12.55 3.15 5.14
C ASP A 129 -14.07 3.07 4.94
N GLY A 130 -14.77 4.13 5.25
CA GLY A 130 -16.19 4.25 4.94
C GLY A 130 -16.88 5.31 5.79
N PRO A 131 -18.02 5.80 5.30
CA PRO A 131 -18.79 6.80 6.02
C PRO A 131 -19.49 6.20 7.27
N PHE A 132 -19.71 7.05 8.24
CA PHE A 132 -20.60 6.75 9.36
C PHE A 132 -22.04 7.06 8.92
N LEU A 133 -22.84 6.03 8.66
CA LEU A 133 -24.21 6.14 8.20
C LEU A 133 -25.16 5.43 9.19
N MET A 134 -26.23 6.11 9.55
CA MET A 134 -27.30 5.56 10.44
C MET A 134 -26.77 4.87 11.71
N GLY A 135 -25.79 5.49 12.39
CA GLY A 135 -25.24 4.94 13.62
C GLY A 135 -24.25 3.78 13.43
N LYS A 136 -23.86 3.45 12.19
CA LYS A 136 -22.91 2.37 11.87
C LYS A 136 -21.84 2.85 10.90
N TRP A 137 -20.62 2.35 11.08
CA TRP A 137 -19.56 2.52 10.08
C TRP A 137 -19.78 1.54 8.92
N GLU A 138 -19.92 2.07 7.72
CA GLU A 138 -19.87 1.25 6.50
C GLU A 138 -18.41 0.94 6.19
N ARG A 139 -17.95 -0.22 6.59
CA ARG A 139 -16.57 -0.66 6.39
C ARG A 139 -16.40 -1.20 4.99
N VAL A 140 -15.59 -0.52 4.18
CA VAL A 140 -15.29 -0.91 2.80
C VAL A 140 -13.78 -0.91 2.61
N PRO A 141 -13.19 -1.97 2.04
CA PRO A 141 -11.77 -1.96 1.72
C PRO A 141 -11.47 -0.95 0.63
N VAL A 142 -10.41 -0.16 0.85
CA VAL A 142 -9.93 0.86 -0.07
C VAL A 142 -8.45 0.64 -0.30
N ILE A 143 -8.06 0.59 -1.57
CA ILE A 143 -6.66 0.58 -1.96
C ILE A 143 -6.28 2.00 -2.36
N CYS A 144 -5.16 2.48 -1.87
CA CYS A 144 -4.64 3.77 -2.27
C CYS A 144 -3.15 3.70 -2.62
N ASN A 145 -2.75 4.58 -3.52
CA ASN A 145 -1.35 4.87 -3.76
C ASN A 145 -1.04 6.18 -3.03
N PRO A 146 -0.31 6.14 -1.91
CA PRO A 146 -0.02 7.34 -1.14
C PRO A 146 0.72 8.41 -1.95
N CYS A 147 1.66 8.01 -2.81
CA CYS A 147 2.48 8.93 -3.60
C CYS A 147 1.67 9.71 -4.65
N THR A 148 0.64 9.10 -5.25
CA THR A 148 -0.17 9.74 -6.30
C THR A 148 -1.51 10.25 -5.79
N GLY A 149 -1.93 9.85 -4.60
CA GLY A 149 -3.24 10.14 -4.03
C GLY A 149 -4.40 9.37 -4.69
N GLN A 150 -4.11 8.45 -5.62
CA GLN A 150 -5.14 7.63 -6.27
C GLN A 150 -5.75 6.65 -5.29
N ARG A 151 -7.06 6.47 -5.39
CA ARG A 151 -7.85 5.59 -4.52
C ARG A 151 -8.77 4.71 -5.34
N LEU A 152 -8.87 3.44 -4.94
CA LEU A 152 -9.79 2.45 -5.49
C LEU A 152 -10.63 1.89 -4.34
N THR A 153 -11.91 2.26 -4.32
CA THR A 153 -12.87 1.69 -3.38
C THR A 153 -13.34 0.35 -3.92
N LEU A 154 -13.19 -0.70 -3.12
CA LEU A 154 -13.61 -2.04 -3.49
C LEU A 154 -15.11 -2.25 -3.21
N PRO A 155 -15.75 -3.22 -3.84
CA PRO A 155 -17.14 -3.58 -3.54
C PRO A 155 -17.32 -3.91 -2.06
N LYS A 156 -18.50 -3.61 -1.50
CA LYS A 156 -18.84 -3.94 -0.13
C LYS A 156 -18.79 -5.45 0.09
N VAL A 157 -18.11 -5.86 1.15
CA VAL A 157 -18.09 -7.27 1.56
C VAL A 157 -19.42 -7.62 2.22
N LYS A 158 -20.01 -8.74 1.81
CA LYS A 158 -21.21 -9.27 2.47
C LYS A 158 -20.81 -9.86 3.81
N ALA A 159 -21.00 -9.12 4.88
CA ALA A 159 -20.68 -9.54 6.24
C ALA A 159 -21.84 -9.17 7.16
N ASN A 160 -22.55 -10.16 7.66
CA ASN A 160 -23.66 -9.96 8.59
C ASN A 160 -23.13 -9.59 9.98
N ASN A 161 -23.07 -8.30 10.32
CA ASN A 161 -22.64 -7.76 11.64
C ASN A 161 -21.29 -8.33 12.16
N SER A 162 -20.41 -8.74 11.25
CA SER A 162 -19.10 -9.31 11.57
C SER A 162 -18.02 -8.26 11.39
N ASP A 163 -16.99 -8.33 12.19
CA ASP A 163 -15.77 -7.57 11.94
C ASP A 163 -15.11 -8.07 10.66
N LEU A 164 -14.53 -7.15 9.91
CA LEU A 164 -13.76 -7.46 8.70
C LEU A 164 -12.27 -7.41 9.01
N ARG A 165 -11.55 -8.43 8.54
CA ARG A 165 -10.10 -8.42 8.47
C ARG A 165 -9.69 -8.50 7.02
N THR A 166 -8.87 -7.58 6.57
CA THR A 166 -8.39 -7.53 5.21
C THR A 166 -6.89 -7.65 5.17
N PHE A 167 -6.41 -8.44 4.22
CA PHE A 167 -4.99 -8.58 3.93
C PHE A 167 -4.78 -8.33 2.45
N PHE A 168 -3.67 -7.68 2.13
CA PHE A 168 -3.37 -7.26 0.79
C PHE A 168 -2.10 -7.96 0.31
N GLY A 169 -2.18 -8.64 -0.82
CA GLY A 169 -1.08 -9.40 -1.39
C GLY A 169 -0.84 -9.11 -2.85
N TYR A 170 0.34 -9.44 -3.31
CA TYR A 170 0.77 -9.32 -4.69
C TYR A 170 1.37 -10.63 -5.18
N ASP A 171 0.86 -11.15 -6.29
CA ASP A 171 1.44 -12.26 -7.04
C ASP A 171 2.46 -11.72 -8.04
N PRO A 172 3.77 -11.96 -7.83
CA PRO A 172 4.80 -11.42 -8.70
C PRO A 172 4.87 -12.09 -10.08
N ILE A 173 4.32 -13.30 -10.22
CA ILE A 173 4.34 -14.07 -11.47
C ILE A 173 3.26 -13.58 -12.41
N ASN A 174 2.00 -13.51 -11.93
CA ASN A 174 0.89 -13.01 -12.73
C ASN A 174 0.77 -11.47 -12.68
N LYS A 175 1.62 -10.79 -11.92
CA LYS A 175 1.60 -9.33 -11.70
C LYS A 175 0.22 -8.85 -11.24
N GLN A 176 -0.40 -9.57 -10.29
CA GLN A 176 -1.76 -9.31 -9.83
C GLN A 176 -1.81 -9.01 -8.34
N PHE A 177 -2.59 -8.01 -7.99
CA PHE A 177 -2.92 -7.73 -6.60
C PHE A 177 -4.19 -8.47 -6.20
N LYS A 178 -4.22 -9.03 -4.99
CA LYS A 178 -5.40 -9.63 -4.41
C LYS A 178 -5.63 -9.12 -2.99
N VAL A 179 -6.90 -9.00 -2.64
CA VAL A 179 -7.32 -8.70 -1.27
C VAL A 179 -8.00 -9.92 -0.69
N LEU A 180 -7.47 -10.45 0.38
CA LEU A 180 -8.08 -11.49 1.20
C LEU A 180 -8.90 -10.80 2.27
N CYS A 181 -10.18 -11.13 2.37
CA CYS A 181 -11.08 -10.62 3.39
C CYS A 181 -11.67 -11.76 4.20
N MET A 182 -11.64 -11.64 5.50
CA MET A 182 -12.23 -12.58 6.44
C MET A 182 -13.28 -11.90 7.29
N THR A 183 -14.41 -12.58 7.49
CA THR A 183 -15.43 -12.14 8.42
C THR A 183 -15.19 -12.80 9.77
N VAL A 184 -14.98 -12.00 10.79
CA VAL A 184 -14.76 -12.47 12.16
C VAL A 184 -16.01 -12.20 13.00
N THR A 185 -16.63 -13.26 13.50
CA THR A 185 -17.77 -13.14 14.43
C THR A 185 -17.32 -13.36 15.85
N ASN A 186 -17.67 -12.44 16.72
CA ASN A 186 -17.45 -12.58 18.15
C ASN A 186 -18.79 -12.91 18.81
N TYR A 187 -19.10 -14.20 18.94
CA TYR A 187 -20.32 -14.64 19.56
C TYR A 187 -20.01 -15.40 20.87
N ARG A 188 -20.48 -14.88 22.00
CA ARG A 188 -20.33 -15.49 23.35
C ARG A 188 -18.90 -15.91 23.70
N LYS A 189 -17.90 -15.05 23.45
CA LYS A 189 -16.47 -15.30 23.70
C LYS A 189 -15.82 -16.35 22.76
N GLN A 190 -16.55 -16.91 21.80
CA GLN A 190 -15.96 -17.71 20.75
C GLN A 190 -15.76 -16.85 19.50
N VAL A 191 -14.52 -16.61 19.16
CA VAL A 191 -14.13 -15.86 17.97
C VAL A 191 -13.85 -16.86 16.86
N ASN A 192 -14.60 -16.78 15.77
CA ASN A 192 -14.40 -17.66 14.62
C ASN A 192 -14.42 -16.86 13.32
N SER A 193 -13.51 -17.16 12.41
CA SER A 193 -13.63 -16.71 11.04
C SER A 193 -14.49 -17.70 10.25
N LYS A 194 -15.67 -17.26 9.83
CA LYS A 194 -16.62 -18.13 9.13
C LYS A 194 -16.50 -18.11 7.62
N GLU A 195 -16.07 -16.98 7.08
CA GLU A 195 -16.04 -16.82 5.63
C GLU A 195 -14.73 -16.14 5.19
N HIS A 196 -14.09 -16.75 4.24
CA HIS A 196 -12.91 -16.24 3.56
C HIS A 196 -13.30 -15.84 2.13
N GLN A 197 -12.99 -14.64 1.73
CA GLN A 197 -13.30 -14.12 0.41
C GLN A 197 -12.06 -13.47 -0.19
N VAL A 198 -11.87 -13.63 -1.49
CA VAL A 198 -10.79 -13.02 -2.24
C VAL A 198 -11.36 -12.14 -3.34
N LEU A 199 -10.72 -11.02 -3.58
CA LEU A 199 -10.96 -10.15 -4.71
C LEU A 199 -9.63 -9.94 -5.44
N THR A 200 -9.61 -10.21 -6.74
CA THR A 200 -8.46 -9.95 -7.62
C THR A 200 -8.62 -8.58 -8.26
N ILE A 201 -7.57 -7.75 -8.18
CA ILE A 201 -7.52 -6.45 -8.84
C ILE A 201 -7.09 -6.69 -10.29
N GLY A 202 -7.95 -6.34 -11.24
CA GLY A 202 -7.66 -6.55 -12.66
C GLY A 202 -8.60 -5.75 -13.56
N LYS A 203 -8.54 -6.04 -14.84
CA LYS A 203 -9.47 -5.46 -15.83
C LYS A 203 -10.84 -6.12 -15.67
N GLY A 204 -11.90 -5.32 -15.58
CA GLY A 204 -13.27 -5.80 -15.51
C GLY A 204 -13.97 -5.50 -14.20
N ARG A 205 -15.10 -6.18 -13.95
CA ARG A 205 -15.92 -5.94 -12.75
C ARG A 205 -15.27 -6.57 -11.53
N LEU A 206 -14.96 -5.75 -10.53
CA LEU A 206 -14.45 -6.21 -9.25
C LEU A 206 -15.55 -6.95 -8.47
N SER A 207 -15.29 -8.15 -8.03
CA SER A 207 -16.22 -8.95 -7.23
C SER A 207 -15.51 -9.86 -6.25
N TRP A 208 -16.13 -10.03 -5.07
CA TRP A 208 -15.67 -10.97 -4.06
C TRP A 208 -16.10 -12.38 -4.42
N ARG A 209 -15.22 -13.34 -4.26
CA ARG A 209 -15.53 -14.77 -4.35
C ARG A 209 -15.11 -15.49 -3.08
N LYS A 210 -15.92 -16.46 -2.66
CA LYS A 210 -15.60 -17.27 -1.50
C LYS A 210 -14.48 -18.25 -1.82
N ILE A 211 -13.60 -18.45 -0.87
CA ILE A 211 -12.56 -19.48 -0.91
C ILE A 211 -12.68 -20.38 0.31
N LYS A 212 -12.14 -21.59 0.22
CA LYS A 212 -12.16 -22.57 1.32
C LYS A 212 -10.87 -22.48 2.11
N CYS A 213 -10.97 -22.51 3.43
CA CYS A 213 -9.86 -22.79 4.33
C CYS A 213 -10.14 -24.10 5.05
N LEU A 214 -9.15 -25.00 5.09
CA LEU A 214 -9.31 -26.35 5.61
C LEU A 214 -9.21 -26.43 7.14
N PHE A 215 -8.80 -25.36 7.79
CA PHE A 215 -8.66 -25.29 9.25
C PHE A 215 -9.32 -24.02 9.81
N ALA A 216 -9.87 -24.16 11.01
CA ALA A 216 -10.49 -23.05 11.70
C ALA A 216 -9.43 -22.15 12.33
N HIS A 217 -9.45 -20.87 12.00
CA HIS A 217 -8.60 -19.86 12.61
C HIS A 217 -9.27 -18.49 12.51
N TYR A 218 -8.76 -17.54 13.28
CA TYR A 218 -9.14 -16.14 13.16
C TYR A 218 -7.90 -15.23 13.33
N PRO A 219 -7.76 -14.18 12.50
CA PRO A 219 -6.64 -13.27 12.60
C PRO A 219 -6.66 -12.48 13.91
N GLU A 220 -5.49 -12.25 14.49
CA GLU A 220 -5.33 -11.37 15.65
C GLU A 220 -5.74 -9.93 15.34
N ARG A 221 -6.32 -9.27 16.33
CA ARG A 221 -7.04 -8.02 16.11
C ARG A 221 -6.14 -6.84 15.74
N GLU A 222 -5.01 -6.72 16.31
CA GLU A 222 -4.14 -5.54 16.20
C GLU A 222 -2.84 -5.85 15.45
N ARG A 223 -2.85 -6.93 14.66
CA ARG A 223 -1.67 -7.38 13.95
C ARG A 223 -1.86 -7.35 12.46
N ASP A 224 -0.94 -6.63 11.82
CA ASP A 224 -0.85 -6.60 10.38
C ASP A 224 -0.23 -7.89 9.86
N GLY A 225 -0.66 -8.29 8.67
CA GLY A 225 0.05 -9.31 7.91
C GLY A 225 1.17 -8.69 7.09
N ILE A 226 1.94 -9.52 6.44
CA ILE A 226 3.00 -9.10 5.53
C ILE A 226 2.97 -9.97 4.28
N CYS A 227 3.19 -9.34 3.11
CA CYS A 227 3.29 -10.06 1.84
C CYS A 227 4.75 -10.11 1.39
N ILE A 228 5.30 -11.32 1.25
CA ILE A 228 6.68 -11.56 0.84
C ILE A 228 6.68 -12.59 -0.29
N ASN A 229 7.25 -12.27 -1.43
CA ASN A 229 7.42 -13.19 -2.57
C ASN A 229 6.13 -13.93 -2.99
N GLY A 230 4.99 -13.22 -2.96
CA GLY A 230 3.70 -13.81 -3.33
C GLY A 230 2.99 -14.58 -2.21
N ASN A 231 3.58 -14.68 -1.03
CA ASN A 231 2.95 -15.28 0.14
C ASN A 231 2.61 -14.21 1.17
N LEU A 232 1.39 -14.26 1.66
CA LEU A 232 0.88 -13.40 2.70
C LEU A 232 0.95 -14.15 4.02
N TYR A 233 1.58 -13.54 5.02
CA TYR A 233 1.74 -14.11 6.36
C TYR A 233 1.00 -13.24 7.37
N TYR A 234 0.30 -13.85 8.30
CA TYR A 234 -0.37 -13.15 9.39
C TYR A 234 -0.48 -14.02 10.65
N VAL A 235 -0.51 -13.34 11.78
CA VAL A 235 -0.71 -14.00 13.09
C VAL A 235 -2.20 -14.27 13.27
N ALA A 236 -2.51 -15.48 13.68
CA ALA A 236 -3.88 -15.94 13.91
C ALA A 236 -3.96 -16.77 15.18
N ARG A 237 -5.17 -17.04 15.63
CA ARG A 237 -5.47 -18.01 16.70
C ARG A 237 -6.37 -19.12 16.19
N SER A 238 -6.11 -20.32 16.70
CA SER A 238 -7.03 -21.44 16.65
C SER A 238 -7.24 -21.90 18.07
N ASP A 239 -8.47 -21.82 18.57
CA ASP A 239 -8.81 -22.02 19.98
C ASP A 239 -7.96 -21.15 20.91
N LYS A 240 -7.02 -21.77 21.65
CA LYS A 240 -6.11 -21.07 22.56
C LYS A 240 -4.69 -20.93 22.01
N THR A 241 -4.39 -21.53 20.85
CA THR A 241 -3.05 -21.56 20.28
C THR A 241 -2.86 -20.42 19.30
N CYS A 242 -1.79 -19.68 19.46
CA CYS A 242 -1.35 -18.68 18.51
C CYS A 242 -0.52 -19.37 17.41
N LEU A 243 -0.75 -18.97 16.15
CA LEU A 243 -0.13 -19.59 15.00
C LEU A 243 0.15 -18.55 13.91
N ILE A 244 1.04 -18.85 12.99
CA ILE A 244 1.23 -18.07 11.79
C ILE A 244 0.54 -18.80 10.63
N VAL A 245 -0.32 -18.08 9.94
CA VAL A 245 -0.95 -18.56 8.71
C VAL A 245 -0.23 -17.97 7.52
N SER A 246 0.08 -18.80 6.54
CA SER A 246 0.49 -18.39 5.22
C SER A 246 -0.69 -18.49 4.25
N PHE A 247 -0.72 -17.58 3.28
CA PHE A 247 -1.68 -17.61 2.19
C PHE A 247 -0.95 -17.32 0.89
N ASP A 248 -0.87 -18.30 0.00
CA ASP A 248 -0.29 -18.12 -1.32
C ASP A 248 -1.24 -17.29 -2.19
N VAL A 249 -0.80 -16.11 -2.60
CA VAL A 249 -1.63 -15.14 -3.34
C VAL A 249 -1.99 -15.66 -4.73
N ARG A 250 -1.16 -16.53 -5.32
CA ARG A 250 -1.36 -17.09 -6.65
C ARG A 250 -2.35 -18.27 -6.63
N SER A 251 -2.05 -19.32 -5.86
CA SER A 251 -2.88 -20.53 -5.77
C SER A 251 -4.10 -20.35 -4.87
N GLU A 252 -4.03 -19.37 -3.93
CA GLU A 252 -5.06 -19.06 -2.93
C GLU A 252 -5.25 -20.16 -1.90
N GLU A 253 -4.17 -20.86 -1.64
CA GLU A 253 -4.10 -21.92 -0.65
C GLU A 253 -3.59 -21.39 0.68
N PHE A 254 -4.18 -21.90 1.76
CA PHE A 254 -3.77 -21.61 3.12
C PHE A 254 -2.81 -22.66 3.62
N GLY A 255 -1.76 -22.22 4.31
CA GLY A 255 -0.80 -23.07 5.03
C GLY A 255 -0.68 -22.67 6.49
N LEU A 256 -0.28 -23.63 7.32
CA LEU A 256 0.06 -23.40 8.72
C LEU A 256 1.57 -23.45 8.88
N ILE A 257 2.10 -22.51 9.64
CA ILE A 257 3.50 -22.50 10.03
C ILE A 257 3.54 -22.77 11.53
N ASN A 258 4.10 -23.91 11.87
CA ASN A 258 4.27 -24.28 13.26
C ASN A 258 5.37 -23.43 13.89
N MET A 259 5.06 -22.87 15.04
CA MET A 259 6.04 -22.19 15.86
C MET A 259 6.92 -23.21 16.61
N PRO A 260 8.21 -22.93 16.82
CA PRO A 260 9.02 -23.75 17.67
C PRO A 260 8.40 -23.88 19.07
N GLU A 261 8.53 -25.04 19.70
CA GLU A 261 8.07 -25.25 21.08
C GLU A 261 8.72 -24.23 22.03
N GLY A 262 7.89 -23.61 22.90
CA GLY A 262 8.34 -22.58 23.82
C GLY A 262 8.35 -21.16 23.23
N SER A 263 8.01 -20.99 21.96
CA SER A 263 7.84 -19.64 21.37
C SER A 263 6.50 -19.06 21.81
N GLU A 264 6.51 -18.16 22.76
CA GLU A 264 5.32 -17.36 23.08
C GLU A 264 5.24 -16.18 22.12
N LEU A 265 4.21 -16.16 21.27
CA LEU A 265 3.83 -14.94 20.58
C LEU A 265 3.26 -13.97 21.63
N THR A 266 4.14 -13.17 22.21
CA THR A 266 3.71 -12.11 23.12
C THR A 266 2.77 -11.15 22.38
N ASN A 267 1.91 -10.44 23.09
CA ASN A 267 0.97 -9.46 22.52
C ASN A 267 1.67 -8.32 21.75
N ILE A 268 3.00 -8.35 21.66
CA ILE A 268 3.86 -7.26 21.17
C ILE A 268 4.70 -7.69 19.95
N SER A 269 4.46 -8.86 19.34
CA SER A 269 5.28 -9.30 18.19
C SER A 269 4.66 -8.88 16.86
N ALA A 270 5.43 -8.22 16.01
CA ALA A 270 5.08 -7.90 14.63
C ALA A 270 5.80 -8.82 13.65
N LEU A 271 5.16 -9.10 12.51
CA LEU A 271 5.81 -9.74 11.38
C LEU A 271 6.56 -8.69 10.58
N VAL A 272 7.85 -8.89 10.39
CA VAL A 272 8.73 -7.97 9.64
C VAL A 272 9.40 -8.73 8.50
N ASN A 273 9.53 -8.07 7.35
CA ASN A 273 10.32 -8.58 6.25
C ASN A 273 11.81 -8.28 6.49
N PHE A 274 12.59 -9.32 6.66
CA PHE A 274 14.04 -9.21 6.72
C PHE A 274 14.66 -10.03 5.60
N LYS A 275 15.25 -9.37 4.61
CA LYS A 275 15.93 -9.99 3.46
C LYS A 275 15.09 -11.06 2.73
N GLY A 276 13.80 -10.79 2.55
CA GLY A 276 12.89 -11.72 1.84
C GLY A 276 12.35 -12.87 2.71
N SER A 277 12.62 -12.87 4.00
CA SER A 277 12.07 -13.80 4.99
C SER A 277 11.26 -13.04 6.03
N TYR A 278 10.22 -13.65 6.60
CA TYR A 278 9.53 -13.05 7.73
C TYR A 278 10.32 -13.30 9.02
N VAL A 279 10.32 -12.30 9.87
CA VAL A 279 10.88 -12.37 11.22
C VAL A 279 9.83 -11.87 12.20
N LEU A 280 9.67 -12.57 13.33
CA LEU A 280 8.90 -12.07 14.45
C LEU A 280 9.78 -11.09 15.22
N TRP A 281 9.34 -9.84 15.25
CA TRP A 281 10.05 -8.78 15.95
C TRP A 281 9.23 -8.32 17.16
N PRO A 282 9.82 -8.21 18.38
CA PRO A 282 9.14 -7.59 19.50
C PRO A 282 8.81 -6.13 19.12
N THR A 283 7.54 -5.77 19.17
CA THR A 283 7.12 -4.39 18.86
C THR A 283 7.53 -3.49 20.01
N VAL A 284 8.55 -2.67 19.79
CA VAL A 284 8.81 -1.56 20.69
C VAL A 284 7.75 -0.49 20.34
N VAL A 285 6.83 -0.23 21.24
CA VAL A 285 5.96 0.94 21.15
C VAL A 285 6.84 2.14 21.39
N ALA A 286 7.37 2.73 20.31
CA ALA A 286 7.97 4.04 20.40
C ALA A 286 6.84 5.02 20.72
N MET A 287 6.66 5.35 22.01
CA MET A 287 5.90 6.53 22.40
C MET A 287 6.70 7.73 21.92
N VAL A 288 6.35 8.25 20.75
CA VAL A 288 6.80 9.57 20.34
C VAL A 288 6.03 10.56 21.22
N SER A 289 6.65 11.00 22.32
CA SER A 289 6.13 12.10 23.11
C SER A 289 6.30 13.37 22.27
N TYR A 290 5.20 13.93 21.81
CA TYR A 290 5.20 15.27 21.26
C TYR A 290 5.38 16.24 22.43
N GLY A 291 6.58 16.82 22.60
CA GLY A 291 6.74 18.05 23.34
C GLY A 291 6.05 19.17 22.56
N PHE A 292 5.12 19.87 23.21
CA PHE A 292 4.53 21.11 22.75
C PHE A 292 5.52 22.26 22.95
#